data_f6f6bd391a9c6581cdf0e0604f0d0089
#
_entry.id   f6f6bd391a9c6581cdf0e0604f0d0089
#
_cell.length_a   1.000
_cell.length_b   1.000
_cell.length_c   1.000
_cell.angle_alpha   90.00
_cell.angle_beta   90.00
_cell.angle_gamma   90.00
#
_symmetry.space_group_name_H-M   'P 1'
#
loop_
_entity.id
_entity.type
_entity.pdbx_description
1 polymer ?
#
loop_
_entity_poly.entity_id
_entity_poly.type
_entity_poly.pdbx_seq_one_letter_code
_entity_poly.pdbx_strand_id
1 'polypeptide(L)'
;MNKTKNYVTLKNFCLKEGIDLFGVADISKIRDEFKISPKVSRNLDKAICLGVMLSGAVLSEIDIVPTKLYFHHYKIVNSFLDHIALRLSNIIQKKGFLSLAIPATQIIDWERNIGHLSHRRLGVLAGLGWIGRNNLLVNEKFGSQFRLVSILTNMPLKTDKPLKKTSV
;
A
#
# COMPACT_ATOMS: atom_id res chain seq x y z
N MET A 1 24.57 -2.86 -5.87
CA MET A 1 23.27 -3.30 -6.41
C MET A 1 22.43 -2.08 -6.77
N ASN A 2 21.86 -2.01 -7.97
CA ASN A 2 21.27 -0.76 -8.50
C ASN A 2 19.84 -0.55 -7.98
N LYS A 3 19.68 0.37 -7.00
CA LYS A 3 18.40 0.70 -6.35
C LYS A 3 17.31 1.15 -7.35
N THR A 4 17.72 1.94 -8.35
CA THR A 4 16.81 2.44 -9.39
C THR A 4 16.35 1.33 -10.32
N LYS A 5 17.25 0.43 -10.73
CA LYS A 5 16.90 -0.72 -11.58
C LYS A 5 15.90 -1.64 -10.86
N ASN A 6 16.14 -1.92 -9.58
CA ASN A 6 15.23 -2.73 -8.77
C ASN A 6 13.84 -2.08 -8.67
N TYR A 7 13.80 -0.76 -8.37
CA TYR A 7 12.55 0.01 -8.30
C TYR A 7 11.77 -0.08 -9.62
N VAL A 8 12.43 0.20 -10.75
CA VAL A 8 11.78 0.17 -12.08
C VAL A 8 11.27 -1.23 -12.42
N THR A 9 12.04 -2.27 -12.12
CA THR A 9 11.63 -3.67 -12.37
C THR A 9 10.35 -4.03 -11.61
N LEU A 10 10.30 -3.72 -10.30
CA LEU A 10 9.13 -4.03 -9.48
C LEU A 10 7.93 -3.17 -9.87
N LYS A 11 8.14 -1.88 -10.17
CA LYS A 11 7.10 -0.97 -10.65
C LYS A 11 6.47 -1.47 -11.95
N ASN A 12 7.29 -1.82 -12.93
CA ASN A 12 6.80 -2.30 -14.24
C ASN A 12 6.01 -3.60 -14.09
N PHE A 13 6.47 -4.53 -13.21
CA PHE A 13 5.68 -5.71 -12.87
C PHE A 13 4.31 -5.32 -12.33
N CYS A 14 4.24 -4.46 -11.32
CA CYS A 14 2.97 -4.05 -10.69
C CYS A 14 2.03 -3.36 -11.70
N LEU A 15 2.53 -2.44 -12.50
CA LEU A 15 1.71 -1.74 -13.52
C LEU A 15 1.16 -2.71 -14.57
N LYS A 16 1.97 -3.70 -15.00
CA LYS A 16 1.52 -4.74 -15.94
C LYS A 16 0.43 -5.62 -15.35
N GLU A 17 0.44 -5.84 -14.05
CA GLU A 17 -0.58 -6.63 -13.33
C GLU A 17 -1.84 -5.82 -12.98
N GLY A 18 -1.94 -4.55 -13.38
CA GLY A 18 -3.14 -3.73 -13.16
C GLY A 18 -3.12 -2.91 -11.86
N ILE A 19 -1.95 -2.68 -11.28
CA ILE A 19 -1.79 -1.73 -10.16
C ILE A 19 -1.76 -0.31 -10.72
N ASP A 20 -2.56 0.60 -10.14
CA ASP A 20 -2.66 2.01 -10.58
C ASP A 20 -1.65 2.92 -9.88
N LEU A 21 -1.32 2.63 -8.62
CA LEU A 21 -0.41 3.42 -7.79
C LEU A 21 0.73 2.54 -7.27
N PHE A 22 1.95 3.02 -7.42
CA PHE A 22 3.17 2.38 -6.92
C PHE A 22 4.10 3.43 -6.33
N GLY A 23 4.57 3.21 -5.11
CA GLY A 23 5.58 4.03 -4.48
C GLY A 23 6.37 3.26 -3.41
N VAL A 24 7.54 3.77 -3.05
CA VAL A 24 8.43 3.15 -2.07
C VAL A 24 8.80 4.15 -0.98
N ALA A 25 8.47 3.83 0.27
CA ALA A 25 8.81 4.61 1.45
C ALA A 25 10.06 4.07 2.15
N ASP A 26 10.86 4.94 2.74
CA ASP A 26 11.83 4.58 3.77
C ASP A 26 11.11 4.49 5.13
N ILE A 27 11.16 3.32 5.77
CA ILE A 27 10.50 3.07 7.05
C ILE A 27 11.48 2.88 8.21
N SER A 28 12.75 3.08 8.00
CA SER A 28 13.81 2.86 9.00
C SER A 28 13.55 3.58 10.34
N LYS A 29 12.89 4.74 10.29
CA LYS A 29 12.59 5.56 11.48
C LYS A 29 11.25 5.24 12.16
N ILE A 30 10.35 4.50 11.49
CA ILE A 30 8.98 4.25 11.97
C ILE A 30 8.64 2.78 12.15
N ARG A 31 9.50 1.87 11.71
CA ARG A 31 9.26 0.42 11.73
C ARG A 31 9.00 -0.16 13.13
N ASP A 32 9.54 0.48 14.19
CA ASP A 32 9.33 0.06 15.57
C ASP A 32 7.92 0.39 16.10
N GLU A 33 7.16 1.23 15.38
CA GLU A 33 5.75 1.54 15.68
C GLU A 33 4.79 0.46 15.15
N PHE A 34 5.25 -0.41 14.26
CA PHE A 34 4.43 -1.46 13.65
C PHE A 34 4.11 -2.58 14.64
N LYS A 35 2.90 -3.12 14.55
CA LYS A 35 2.48 -4.29 15.34
C LYS A 35 2.99 -5.58 14.69
N ILE A 36 4.32 -5.64 14.54
CA ILE A 36 5.08 -6.74 13.96
C ILE A 36 6.22 -7.04 14.92
N SER A 37 6.56 -8.33 15.07
CA SER A 37 7.68 -8.74 15.94
C SER A 37 8.94 -7.95 15.60
N PRO A 38 9.64 -7.36 16.57
CA PRO A 38 10.91 -6.68 16.37
C PRO A 38 11.99 -7.54 15.71
N LYS A 39 11.93 -8.86 15.91
CA LYS A 39 12.81 -9.84 15.24
C LYS A 39 12.70 -9.74 13.71
N VAL A 40 11.50 -9.40 13.19
CA VAL A 40 11.22 -9.26 11.76
C VAL A 40 11.37 -7.81 11.32
N SER A 41 10.70 -6.87 12.00
CA SER A 41 10.63 -5.46 11.56
C SER A 41 11.99 -4.77 11.50
N ARG A 42 12.91 -5.09 12.43
CA ARG A 42 14.25 -4.48 12.44
C ARG A 42 15.10 -4.78 11.20
N ASN A 43 14.79 -5.83 10.48
CA ASN A 43 15.48 -6.21 9.25
C ASN A 43 14.86 -5.60 7.98
N LEU A 44 13.77 -4.84 8.11
CA LEU A 44 13.03 -4.27 7.00
C LEU A 44 13.12 -2.74 7.06
N ASP A 45 13.57 -2.11 5.99
CA ASP A 45 13.81 -0.66 5.95
C ASP A 45 13.06 0.06 4.83
N LYS A 46 12.37 -0.69 3.96
CA LYS A 46 11.56 -0.17 2.87
C LYS A 46 10.12 -0.69 2.93
N ALA A 47 9.16 0.13 2.54
CA ALA A 47 7.79 -0.28 2.30
C ALA A 47 7.41 0.05 0.85
N ILE A 48 7.00 -0.96 0.10
CA ILE A 48 6.38 -0.79 -1.22
C ILE A 48 4.89 -0.64 -1.00
N CYS A 49 4.32 0.47 -1.45
CA CYS A 49 2.90 0.77 -1.34
C CYS A 49 2.25 0.67 -2.71
N LEU A 50 1.20 -0.13 -2.80
CA LEU A 50 0.43 -0.36 -4.01
C LEU A 50 -0.99 0.14 -3.82
N GLY A 51 -1.59 0.66 -4.90
CA GLY A 51 -2.99 1.06 -4.90
C GLY A 51 -3.70 0.64 -6.16
N VAL A 52 -4.99 0.32 -6.02
CA VAL A 52 -5.91 0.01 -7.11
C VAL A 52 -7.15 0.86 -6.99
N MET A 53 -7.54 1.47 -8.09
CA MET A 53 -8.73 2.31 -8.19
C MET A 53 -10.01 1.48 -8.04
N LEU A 54 -10.98 2.01 -7.31
CA LEU A 54 -12.32 1.45 -7.25
C LEU A 54 -13.11 1.83 -8.51
N SER A 55 -14.03 0.96 -8.92
CA SER A 55 -14.94 1.24 -10.04
C SER A 55 -15.84 2.44 -9.73
N GLY A 56 -15.75 3.49 -10.54
CA GLY A 56 -16.62 4.65 -10.42
C GLY A 56 -18.10 4.30 -10.57
N ALA A 57 -18.44 3.35 -11.44
CA ALA A 57 -19.82 2.87 -11.60
C ALA A 57 -20.35 2.22 -10.31
N VAL A 58 -19.54 1.40 -9.64
CA VAL A 58 -19.92 0.80 -8.35
C VAL A 58 -20.08 1.85 -7.27
N LEU A 59 -19.21 2.86 -7.25
CA LEU A 59 -19.31 3.97 -6.28
C LEU A 59 -20.53 4.85 -6.53
N SER A 60 -20.94 5.02 -7.79
CA SER A 60 -22.15 5.80 -8.16
C SER A 60 -23.46 5.13 -7.72
N GLU A 61 -23.45 3.84 -7.41
CA GLU A 61 -24.61 3.12 -6.85
C GLU A 61 -24.82 3.39 -5.35
N ILE A 62 -23.85 4.04 -4.70
CA ILE A 62 -23.93 4.36 -3.27
C ILE A 62 -24.70 5.68 -3.11
N ASP A 63 -25.82 5.62 -2.37
CA ASP A 63 -26.54 6.82 -1.93
C ASP A 63 -26.22 7.12 -0.47
N ILE A 64 -27.04 6.61 0.47
CA ILE A 64 -26.87 6.86 1.92
C ILE A 64 -26.00 5.77 2.57
N VAL A 65 -26.13 4.53 2.11
CA VAL A 65 -25.43 3.35 2.67
C VAL A 65 -24.73 2.55 1.59
N PRO A 66 -23.63 1.86 1.93
CA PRO A 66 -22.94 0.99 0.99
C PRO A 66 -23.86 -0.12 0.47
N THR A 67 -23.85 -0.33 -0.85
CA THR A 67 -24.61 -1.39 -1.50
C THR A 67 -23.96 -2.76 -1.36
N LYS A 68 -24.71 -3.85 -1.60
CA LYS A 68 -24.15 -5.20 -1.67
C LYS A 68 -23.11 -5.34 -2.80
N LEU A 69 -23.33 -4.62 -3.92
CA LEU A 69 -22.40 -4.59 -5.04
C LEU A 69 -21.06 -3.94 -4.63
N TYR A 70 -21.11 -2.79 -3.93
CA TYR A 70 -19.92 -2.15 -3.37
C TYR A 70 -19.18 -3.07 -2.40
N PHE A 71 -19.90 -3.76 -1.50
CA PHE A 71 -19.27 -4.66 -0.54
C PHE A 71 -18.55 -5.83 -1.23
N HIS A 72 -19.15 -6.40 -2.29
CA HIS A 72 -18.50 -7.43 -3.10
C HIS A 72 -17.26 -6.88 -3.82
N HIS A 73 -17.40 -5.75 -4.50
CA HIS A 73 -16.29 -5.06 -5.18
C HIS A 73 -15.12 -4.77 -4.24
N TYR A 74 -15.40 -4.23 -3.06
CA TYR A 74 -14.43 -3.97 -2.00
C TYR A 74 -13.63 -5.23 -1.63
N LYS A 75 -14.31 -6.37 -1.43
CA LYS A 75 -13.65 -7.64 -1.11
C LYS A 75 -12.74 -8.13 -2.24
N ILE A 76 -13.22 -8.06 -3.47
CA ILE A 76 -12.46 -8.53 -4.64
C ILE A 76 -11.22 -7.67 -4.87
N VAL A 77 -11.34 -6.35 -4.76
CA VAL A 77 -10.18 -5.44 -4.89
C VAL A 77 -9.14 -5.68 -3.81
N ASN A 78 -9.55 -5.89 -2.55
CA ASN A 78 -8.61 -6.23 -1.48
C ASN A 78 -7.94 -7.59 -1.72
N SER A 79 -8.70 -8.61 -2.14
CA SER A 79 -8.15 -9.92 -2.49
C SER A 79 -7.14 -9.84 -3.65
N PHE A 80 -7.43 -9.04 -4.67
CA PHE A 80 -6.52 -8.79 -5.77
C PHE A 80 -5.21 -8.13 -5.29
N LEU A 81 -5.31 -7.10 -4.45
CA LEU A 81 -4.15 -6.44 -3.85
C LEU A 81 -3.29 -7.42 -3.03
N ASP A 82 -3.90 -8.25 -2.20
CA ASP A 82 -3.20 -9.27 -1.40
C ASP A 82 -2.51 -10.30 -2.30
N HIS A 83 -3.15 -10.70 -3.40
CA HIS A 83 -2.59 -11.62 -4.38
C HIS A 83 -1.34 -11.02 -5.08
N ILE A 84 -1.43 -9.77 -5.52
CA ILE A 84 -0.29 -9.08 -6.13
C ILE A 84 0.83 -8.86 -5.10
N ALA A 85 0.50 -8.51 -3.85
CA ALA A 85 1.48 -8.36 -2.79
C ALA A 85 2.25 -9.66 -2.52
N LEU A 86 1.56 -10.81 -2.51
CA LEU A 86 2.19 -12.13 -2.38
C LEU A 86 3.12 -12.43 -3.56
N ARG A 87 2.66 -12.19 -4.80
CA ARG A 87 3.48 -12.40 -6.00
C ARG A 87 4.73 -11.53 -6.00
N LEU A 88 4.59 -10.26 -5.63
CA LEU A 88 5.72 -9.33 -5.52
C LEU A 88 6.71 -9.78 -4.43
N SER A 89 6.20 -10.21 -3.27
CA SER A 89 7.01 -10.80 -2.20
C SER A 89 7.82 -12.00 -2.68
N ASN A 90 7.21 -12.89 -3.46
CA ASN A 90 7.89 -14.05 -4.04
C ASN A 90 9.01 -13.64 -5.01
N ILE A 91 8.80 -12.60 -5.82
CA ILE A 91 9.83 -12.05 -6.71
C ILE A 91 11.02 -11.52 -5.89
N ILE A 92 10.74 -10.78 -4.82
CA ILE A 92 11.75 -10.20 -3.93
C ILE A 92 12.55 -11.31 -3.23
N GLN A 93 11.86 -12.32 -2.68
CA GLN A 93 12.49 -13.46 -2.00
C GLN A 93 13.37 -14.29 -2.93
N LYS A 94 12.94 -14.54 -4.18
CA LYS A 94 13.76 -15.23 -5.20
C LYS A 94 15.02 -14.46 -5.56
N LYS A 95 15.09 -13.16 -5.27
CA LYS A 95 16.30 -12.34 -5.41
C LYS A 95 17.18 -12.33 -4.15
N GLY A 96 16.83 -13.11 -3.11
CA GLY A 96 17.59 -13.25 -1.87
C GLY A 96 17.29 -12.20 -0.81
N PHE A 97 16.18 -11.45 -0.92
CA PHE A 97 15.80 -10.42 0.06
C PHE A 97 14.63 -10.87 0.92
N LEU A 98 14.54 -10.29 2.12
CA LEU A 98 13.37 -10.45 2.98
C LEU A 98 12.19 -9.66 2.40
N SER A 99 11.00 -10.21 2.53
CA SER A 99 9.77 -9.57 2.11
C SER A 99 8.60 -10.03 3.00
N LEU A 100 7.77 -9.07 3.42
CA LEU A 100 6.59 -9.29 4.24
C LEU A 100 5.42 -8.51 3.66
N ALA A 101 4.48 -9.19 3.02
CA ALA A 101 3.22 -8.62 2.58
C ALA A 101 2.30 -8.42 3.79
N ILE A 102 1.75 -7.21 3.93
CA ILE A 102 0.77 -6.88 4.96
C ILE A 102 -0.61 -6.83 4.29
N PRO A 103 -1.60 -7.62 4.75
CA PRO A 103 -2.91 -7.68 4.12
C PRO A 103 -3.58 -6.31 3.99
N ALA A 104 -4.29 -6.09 2.89
CA ALA A 104 -4.99 -4.83 2.61
C ALA A 104 -6.05 -4.48 3.68
N THR A 105 -6.63 -5.50 4.32
CA THR A 105 -7.61 -5.36 5.39
C THR A 105 -7.46 -6.48 6.42
N GLN A 106 -6.62 -6.29 7.40
CA GLN A 106 -6.56 -7.19 8.55
C GLN A 106 -6.61 -6.38 9.85
N ILE A 107 -7.60 -6.65 10.67
CA ILE A 107 -7.72 -6.12 12.02
C ILE A 107 -7.13 -7.16 12.97
N ILE A 108 -6.12 -6.76 13.76
CA ILE A 108 -5.47 -7.59 14.77
C ILE A 108 -5.94 -7.26 16.19
N ASP A 109 -6.57 -6.10 16.37
CA ASP A 109 -7.19 -5.66 17.61
C ASP A 109 -8.56 -5.07 17.26
N TRP A 110 -9.62 -5.82 17.55
CA TRP A 110 -11.00 -5.45 17.21
C TRP A 110 -11.56 -4.36 18.11
N GLU A 111 -11.10 -4.26 19.35
CA GLU A 111 -11.56 -3.23 20.29
C GLU A 111 -11.08 -1.84 19.87
N ARG A 112 -9.83 -1.76 19.37
CA ARG A 112 -9.19 -0.52 18.95
C ARG A 112 -9.23 -0.28 17.45
N ASN A 113 -9.74 -1.24 16.69
CA ASN A 113 -9.77 -1.22 15.21
C ASN A 113 -8.36 -0.99 14.61
N ILE A 114 -7.36 -1.73 15.10
CA ILE A 114 -5.95 -1.57 14.73
C ILE A 114 -5.51 -2.73 13.85
N GLY A 115 -4.80 -2.42 12.74
CA GLY A 115 -4.05 -3.36 11.92
C GLY A 115 -2.55 -3.41 12.29
N HIS A 116 -1.78 -4.20 11.56
CA HIS A 116 -0.32 -4.29 11.75
C HIS A 116 0.39 -2.95 11.55
N LEU A 117 -0.09 -2.16 10.61
CA LEU A 117 0.42 -0.83 10.27
C LEU A 117 -0.65 -0.01 9.52
N SER A 118 -0.39 1.28 9.32
CA SER A 118 -1.27 2.16 8.55
C SER A 118 -0.81 2.25 7.09
N HIS A 119 -1.51 1.58 6.18
CA HIS A 119 -1.26 1.70 4.73
C HIS A 119 -1.37 3.15 4.23
N ARG A 120 -2.28 3.94 4.80
CA ARG A 120 -2.44 5.36 4.47
C ARG A 120 -1.18 6.16 4.80
N ARG A 121 -0.62 5.96 5.99
CA ARG A 121 0.63 6.63 6.42
C ARG A 121 1.79 6.24 5.52
N LEU A 122 1.91 4.95 5.20
CA LEU A 122 2.94 4.48 4.27
C LEU A 122 2.73 5.05 2.86
N GLY A 123 1.50 5.15 2.38
CA GLY A 123 1.17 5.77 1.10
C GLY A 123 1.60 7.24 1.03
N VAL A 124 1.43 8.02 2.12
CA VAL A 124 1.96 9.40 2.19
C VAL A 124 3.48 9.41 2.07
N LEU A 125 4.17 8.55 2.86
CA LEU A 125 5.64 8.48 2.84
C LEU A 125 6.19 7.99 1.50
N ALA A 126 5.43 7.16 0.78
CA ALA A 126 5.74 6.67 -0.55
C ALA A 126 5.35 7.65 -1.68
N GLY A 127 4.87 8.86 -1.34
CA GLY A 127 4.52 9.88 -2.33
C GLY A 127 3.26 9.57 -3.15
N LEU A 128 2.35 8.72 -2.65
CA LEU A 128 1.12 8.38 -3.36
C LEU A 128 0.02 9.44 -3.22
N GLY A 129 0.14 10.33 -2.24
CA GLY A 129 -0.86 11.35 -1.96
C GLY A 129 -0.67 12.00 -0.59
N TRP A 130 -1.73 12.59 -0.06
CA TRP A 130 -1.79 13.24 1.25
C TRP A 130 -3.02 12.81 2.03
N ILE A 131 -3.07 13.07 3.33
CA ILE A 131 -4.26 12.80 4.15
C ILE A 131 -5.27 13.94 3.97
N GLY A 132 -6.45 13.60 3.47
CA GLY A 132 -7.58 14.51 3.31
C GLY A 132 -8.32 14.80 4.62
N ARG A 133 -9.31 15.71 4.60
CA ARG A 133 -10.15 16.07 5.76
C ARG A 133 -10.95 14.88 6.28
N ASN A 134 -11.30 13.94 5.41
CA ASN A 134 -12.00 12.69 5.76
C ASN A 134 -11.09 11.60 6.32
N ASN A 135 -9.84 11.94 6.65
CA ASN A 135 -8.81 11.00 7.13
C ASN A 135 -8.49 9.85 6.17
N LEU A 136 -8.75 10.02 4.87
CA LEU A 136 -8.33 9.08 3.83
C LEU A 136 -7.08 9.60 3.11
N LEU A 137 -6.33 8.67 2.49
CA LEU A 137 -5.29 9.05 1.54
C LEU A 137 -5.97 9.57 0.26
N VAL A 138 -5.59 10.75 -0.17
CA VAL A 138 -6.09 11.41 -1.38
C VAL A 138 -4.94 11.48 -2.38
N ASN A 139 -5.21 11.04 -3.61
CA ASN A 139 -4.31 11.13 -4.75
C ASN A 139 -4.83 12.19 -5.72
N GLU A 140 -3.93 12.92 -6.37
CA GLU A 140 -4.29 13.99 -7.31
C GLU A 140 -5.18 13.48 -8.46
N LYS A 141 -4.89 12.29 -8.97
CA LYS A 141 -5.60 11.71 -10.11
C LYS A 141 -6.88 10.96 -9.73
N PHE A 142 -6.86 10.25 -8.59
CA PHE A 142 -7.92 9.30 -8.21
C PHE A 142 -8.75 9.74 -7.00
N GLY A 143 -8.49 10.94 -6.45
CA GLY A 143 -9.12 11.33 -5.19
C GLY A 143 -8.82 10.33 -4.09
N SER A 144 -9.84 9.91 -3.35
CA SER A 144 -9.74 8.85 -2.32
C SER A 144 -10.34 7.50 -2.77
N GLN A 145 -10.62 7.35 -4.07
CA GLN A 145 -11.36 6.21 -4.63
C GLN A 145 -10.44 5.03 -4.99
N PHE A 146 -9.60 4.60 -4.06
CA PHE A 146 -8.70 3.46 -4.25
C PHE A 146 -8.47 2.69 -2.96
N ARG A 147 -7.98 1.47 -3.09
CA ARG A 147 -7.56 0.61 -1.98
C ARG A 147 -6.05 0.44 -2.00
N LEU A 148 -5.48 0.16 -0.84
CA LEU A 148 -4.03 0.08 -0.61
C LEU A 148 -3.62 -1.26 -0.03
N VAL A 149 -2.38 -1.68 -0.37
CA VAL A 149 -1.65 -2.75 0.30
C VAL A 149 -0.19 -2.33 0.45
N SER A 150 0.53 -2.89 1.40
CA SER A 150 1.95 -2.59 1.62
C SER A 150 2.77 -3.86 1.78
N ILE A 151 3.99 -3.83 1.23
CA ILE A 151 4.96 -4.90 1.32
C ILE A 151 6.23 -4.32 1.95
N LEU A 152 6.66 -4.88 3.08
CA LEU A 152 7.90 -4.49 3.75
C LEU A 152 9.05 -5.33 3.22
N THR A 153 10.23 -4.72 3.02
CA THR A 153 11.40 -5.43 2.48
C THR A 153 12.70 -4.75 2.88
N ASN A 154 13.80 -5.50 2.82
CA ASN A 154 15.18 -4.99 2.88
C ASN A 154 15.85 -4.93 1.51
N MET A 155 15.10 -5.17 0.43
CA MET A 155 15.64 -5.04 -0.91
C MET A 155 16.11 -3.60 -1.16
N PRO A 156 17.33 -3.39 -1.71
CA PRO A 156 17.79 -2.06 -2.07
C PRO A 156 16.90 -1.44 -3.15
N LEU A 157 16.09 -0.45 -2.75
CA LEU A 157 15.16 0.28 -3.62
C LEU A 157 15.41 1.79 -3.52
N LYS A 158 15.22 2.49 -4.64
CA LYS A 158 15.02 3.93 -4.64
C LYS A 158 13.76 4.23 -3.82
N THR A 159 13.78 5.27 -2.99
CA THR A 159 12.61 5.73 -2.25
C THR A 159 12.00 6.97 -2.88
N ASP A 160 10.70 7.07 -2.82
CA ASP A 160 9.95 8.25 -3.15
C ASP A 160 9.88 9.20 -1.94
N LYS A 161 9.45 10.43 -2.16
CA LYS A 161 9.29 11.45 -1.11
C LYS A 161 7.82 11.79 -0.95
N PRO A 162 7.37 12.10 0.28
CA PRO A 162 6.05 12.66 0.48
C PRO A 162 5.80 13.85 -0.44
N LEU A 163 4.60 13.93 -1.00
CA LEU A 163 4.19 15.10 -1.78
C LEU A 163 4.16 16.31 -0.86
N LYS A 164 4.73 17.43 -1.31
CA LYS A 164 4.55 18.71 -0.62
C LYS A 164 3.06 19.04 -0.69
N LYS A 165 2.42 19.32 0.46
CA LYS A 165 1.08 19.89 0.48
C LYS A 165 1.08 21.14 -0.38
N THR A 166 0.44 21.12 -1.53
CA THR A 166 -0.06 22.33 -2.15
C THR A 166 -1.24 22.76 -1.31
N SER A 167 -1.10 23.88 -0.60
CA SER A 167 -2.21 24.51 0.10
C SER A 167 -3.26 24.86 -0.95
N VAL A 168 -4.39 24.16 -0.93
CA VAL A 168 -5.62 24.58 -1.58
C VAL A 168 -6.56 25.04 -0.50
#